data_c874146c36cbf8f6949824ea37628b38
#
_entry.id   c874146c36cbf8f6949824ea37628b38
#
_cell.length_a   1.000
_cell.length_b   1.000
_cell.length_c   1.000
_cell.angle_alpha   90.00
_cell.angle_beta   90.00
_cell.angle_gamma   90.00
#
_symmetry.space_group_name_H-M   'P 1'
#
loop_
_entity.id
_entity.type
_entity.pdbx_description
1 polymer ?
#
loop_
_entity_poly.entity_id
_entity_poly.type
_entity_poly.pdbx_seq_one_letter_code
_entity_poly.pdbx_strand_id
1 'polypeptide(L)'
;MDIPGSLRDRKKAATRQSLHEAALRLAMAHGLDGVTVEDIADAVGVSRRTFSNYFANKEDAVLHADRERTRELVSLLEGRPAEEEPWPALRAASRALNRAGAAPDREWVA
;
A
#
# COMPACT_ATOMS: atom_id res chain seq x y z
N MET A 1 -1.74 15.45 25.19
CA MET A 1 -1.15 15.75 23.89
C MET A 1 -0.78 14.46 23.19
N ASP A 2 -1.23 14.29 21.96
CA ASP A 2 -0.90 13.09 21.24
C ASP A 2 0.49 13.20 20.67
N ILE A 3 1.36 12.31 21.11
CA ILE A 3 2.70 12.24 20.59
C ILE A 3 2.66 11.39 19.33
N PRO A 4 3.22 11.87 18.20
CA PRO A 4 3.30 11.06 17.00
C PRO A 4 3.98 9.74 17.34
N GLY A 5 3.35 8.64 16.96
CA GLY A 5 3.87 7.33 17.26
C GLY A 5 3.47 6.78 18.61
N SER A 6 2.38 7.29 19.22
CA SER A 6 1.83 6.68 20.41
C SER A 6 1.50 5.21 20.15
N LEU A 7 1.41 4.41 21.22
CA LEU A 7 1.10 2.99 21.08
C LEU A 7 -0.19 2.77 20.31
N ARG A 8 -1.20 3.58 20.60
CA ARG A 8 -2.51 3.50 19.92
C ARG A 8 -2.38 3.78 18.41
N ASP A 9 -1.63 4.83 18.05
CA ASP A 9 -1.42 5.19 16.66
C ASP A 9 -0.61 4.14 15.93
N ARG A 10 0.38 3.57 16.60
CA ARG A 10 1.19 2.48 16.01
C ARG A 10 0.37 1.23 15.78
N LYS A 11 -0.53 0.90 16.70
CA LYS A 11 -1.42 -0.25 16.53
C LYS A 11 -2.38 -0.04 15.37
N LYS A 12 -2.90 1.17 15.22
CA LYS A 12 -3.77 1.50 14.09
C LYS A 12 -3.03 1.41 12.76
N ALA A 13 -1.82 1.94 12.70
CA ALA A 13 -1.00 1.87 11.51
C ALA A 13 -0.65 0.42 11.17
N ALA A 14 -0.32 -0.39 12.17
CA ALA A 14 -0.02 -1.79 11.97
C ALA A 14 -1.23 -2.56 11.46
N THR A 15 -2.41 -2.29 11.98
CA THR A 15 -3.65 -2.93 11.55
C THR A 15 -3.96 -2.55 10.10
N ARG A 16 -3.82 -1.27 9.77
CA ARG A 16 -4.04 -0.79 8.40
C ARG A 16 -3.10 -1.49 7.43
N GLN A 17 -1.84 -1.58 7.79
CA GLN A 17 -0.83 -2.23 6.95
C GLN A 17 -1.13 -3.72 6.79
N SER A 18 -1.53 -4.40 7.86
CA SER A 18 -1.89 -5.82 7.79
C SER A 18 -3.08 -6.08 6.89
N LEU A 19 -4.09 -5.21 6.95
CA LEU A 19 -5.26 -5.31 6.09
C LEU A 19 -4.88 -5.08 4.63
N HIS A 20 -4.04 -4.10 4.36
CA HIS A 20 -3.55 -3.84 3.01
C HIS A 20 -2.79 -5.05 2.46
N GLU A 21 -1.86 -5.59 3.24
CA GLU A 21 -1.06 -6.73 2.81
C GLU A 21 -1.92 -7.97 2.54
N ALA A 22 -2.90 -8.22 3.39
CA ALA A 22 -3.83 -9.32 3.21
C ALA A 22 -4.67 -9.11 1.95
N ALA A 23 -5.18 -7.90 1.74
CA ALA A 23 -5.98 -7.58 0.56
C ALA A 23 -5.18 -7.79 -0.72
N LEU A 24 -3.95 -7.30 -0.74
CA LEU A 24 -3.08 -7.44 -1.90
C LEU A 24 -2.75 -8.90 -2.17
N ARG A 25 -2.37 -9.65 -1.14
CA ARG A 25 -2.02 -11.06 -1.27
C ARG A 25 -3.19 -11.88 -1.80
N LEU A 26 -4.38 -11.65 -1.24
CA LEU A 26 -5.58 -12.40 -1.66
C LEU A 26 -5.99 -12.02 -3.07
N ALA A 27 -5.90 -10.74 -3.42
CA ALA A 27 -6.23 -10.28 -4.77
C ALA A 27 -5.28 -10.86 -5.80
N MET A 28 -4.00 -10.97 -5.47
CA MET A 28 -3.02 -11.58 -6.37
C MET A 28 -3.25 -13.08 -6.53
N ALA A 29 -3.71 -13.74 -5.49
CA ALA A 29 -3.95 -15.18 -5.53
C ALA A 29 -5.26 -15.55 -6.22
N HIS A 30 -6.30 -14.76 -6.04
CA HIS A 30 -7.66 -15.10 -6.47
C HIS A 30 -8.31 -14.09 -7.41
N GLY A 31 -7.63 -12.98 -7.69
CA GLY A 31 -8.24 -11.87 -8.40
C GLY A 31 -9.07 -11.02 -7.45
N LEU A 32 -9.21 -9.73 -7.75
CA LEU A 32 -9.94 -8.82 -6.88
C LEU A 32 -11.41 -9.21 -6.73
N ASP A 33 -12.02 -9.66 -7.82
CA ASP A 33 -13.43 -10.08 -7.81
C ASP A 33 -13.65 -11.34 -6.96
N GLY A 34 -12.62 -12.14 -6.78
CA GLY A 34 -12.69 -13.37 -5.99
C GLY A 34 -12.46 -13.17 -4.50
N VAL A 35 -12.28 -11.93 -4.05
CA VAL A 35 -11.98 -11.62 -2.65
C VAL A 35 -13.08 -10.76 -2.06
N THR A 36 -13.52 -11.09 -0.85
CA THR A 36 -14.50 -10.29 -0.13
C THR A 36 -13.83 -9.53 1.02
N VAL A 37 -14.52 -8.52 1.53
CA VAL A 37 -14.06 -7.80 2.73
C VAL A 37 -13.93 -8.76 3.90
N GLU A 38 -14.85 -9.72 4.02
CA GLU A 38 -14.79 -10.74 5.06
C GLU A 38 -13.53 -11.59 4.95
N ASP A 39 -13.15 -11.96 3.74
CA ASP A 39 -11.93 -12.73 3.53
C ASP A 39 -10.70 -11.98 4.04
N ILE A 40 -10.62 -10.69 3.75
CA ILE A 40 -9.50 -9.85 4.17
C ILE A 40 -9.50 -9.70 5.70
N ALA A 41 -10.66 -9.39 6.27
CA ALA A 41 -10.78 -9.24 7.71
C ALA A 41 -10.42 -10.53 8.45
N ASP A 42 -10.89 -11.67 7.96
CA ASP A 42 -10.60 -12.97 8.55
C ASP A 42 -9.11 -13.28 8.48
N ALA A 43 -8.45 -12.95 7.39
CA ALA A 43 -7.02 -13.20 7.22
C ALA A 43 -6.17 -12.46 8.26
N VAL A 44 -6.66 -11.32 8.74
CA VAL A 44 -5.97 -10.51 9.73
C VAL A 44 -6.47 -10.81 11.15
N GLY A 45 -7.64 -11.44 11.27
CA GLY A 45 -8.24 -11.75 12.56
C GLY A 45 -9.04 -10.61 13.15
N VAL A 46 -9.63 -9.77 12.30
CA VAL A 46 -10.48 -8.66 12.73
C VAL A 46 -11.88 -8.82 12.16
N SER A 47 -12.83 -8.04 12.70
CA SER A 47 -14.18 -8.07 12.19
C SER A 47 -14.30 -7.24 10.90
N ARG A 48 -15.35 -7.49 10.14
CA ARG A 48 -15.68 -6.67 8.98
C ARG A 48 -15.85 -5.21 9.38
N ARG A 49 -16.44 -4.96 10.53
CA ARG A 49 -16.63 -3.60 11.04
C ARG A 49 -15.28 -2.92 11.27
N THR A 50 -14.31 -3.64 11.81
CA THR A 50 -12.97 -3.10 12.01
C THR A 50 -12.33 -2.76 10.66
N PHE A 51 -12.49 -3.64 9.66
CA PHE A 51 -12.03 -3.33 8.31
C PHE A 51 -12.61 -2.01 7.83
N SER A 52 -13.91 -1.83 8.00
CA SER A 52 -14.61 -0.63 7.53
C SER A 52 -14.16 0.65 8.24
N ASN A 53 -13.53 0.54 9.39
CA ASN A 53 -12.95 1.69 10.08
C ASN A 53 -11.66 2.19 9.38
N TYR A 54 -11.04 1.35 8.56
CA TYR A 54 -9.79 1.69 7.89
C TYR A 54 -9.95 1.92 6.39
N PHE A 55 -10.83 1.18 5.74
CA PHE A 55 -11.00 1.24 4.29
C PHE A 55 -12.48 1.20 3.94
N ALA A 56 -12.86 1.97 2.94
CA ALA A 56 -14.25 2.03 2.49
C ALA A 56 -14.68 0.72 1.80
N ASN A 57 -13.74 0.10 1.08
CA ASN A 57 -14.01 -1.13 0.33
C ASN A 57 -12.69 -1.89 0.09
N LYS A 58 -12.78 -3.05 -0.54
CA LYS A 58 -11.59 -3.87 -0.80
C LYS A 58 -10.62 -3.21 -1.76
N GLU A 59 -11.13 -2.42 -2.70
CA GLU A 59 -10.31 -1.70 -3.66
C GLU A 59 -9.43 -0.67 -2.95
N ASP A 60 -9.98 0.04 -1.97
CA ASP A 60 -9.21 0.98 -1.17
C ASP A 60 -8.08 0.29 -0.41
N ALA A 61 -8.34 -0.90 0.11
CA ALA A 61 -7.32 -1.64 0.84
C ALA A 61 -6.16 -2.06 -0.08
N VAL A 62 -6.46 -2.48 -1.29
CA VAL A 62 -5.44 -2.85 -2.27
C VAL A 62 -4.67 -1.62 -2.75
N LEU A 63 -5.38 -0.53 -3.06
CA LEU A 63 -4.78 0.69 -3.60
C LEU A 63 -3.97 1.49 -2.58
N HIS A 64 -4.07 1.16 -1.31
CA HIS A 64 -3.28 1.81 -0.27
C HIS A 64 -1.77 1.79 -0.60
N ALA A 65 -1.28 0.68 -1.11
CA ALA A 65 0.12 0.56 -1.52
C ALA A 65 0.47 1.49 -2.66
N ASP A 66 -0.44 1.67 -3.61
CA ASP A 66 -0.19 2.55 -4.75
C ASP A 66 -0.06 4.00 -4.30
N ARG A 67 -0.88 4.42 -3.35
CA ARG A 67 -0.79 5.78 -2.79
C ARG A 67 0.55 6.00 -2.11
N GLU A 68 0.99 5.04 -1.32
CA GLU A 68 2.28 5.12 -0.64
C GLU A 68 3.43 5.16 -1.64
N ARG A 69 3.37 4.32 -2.65
CA ARG A 69 4.40 4.28 -3.68
C ARG A 69 4.44 5.56 -4.49
N THR A 70 3.29 6.12 -4.81
CA THR A 70 3.21 7.39 -5.52
C THR A 70 3.85 8.49 -4.70
N ARG A 71 3.56 8.51 -3.40
CA ARG A 71 4.14 9.50 -2.50
C ARG A 71 5.66 9.37 -2.43
N GLU A 72 6.16 8.14 -2.33
CA GLU A 72 7.58 7.87 -2.33
C GLU A 72 8.24 8.26 -3.64
N LEU A 73 7.58 7.98 -4.76
CA LEU A 73 8.09 8.32 -6.07
C LEU A 73 8.22 9.82 -6.23
N VAL A 74 7.23 10.57 -5.81
CA VAL A 74 7.29 12.04 -5.85
C VAL A 74 8.44 12.55 -5.00
N SER A 75 8.59 11.99 -3.81
CA SER A 75 9.68 12.37 -2.91
C SER A 75 11.05 12.10 -3.53
N LEU A 76 11.22 10.95 -4.17
CA LEU A 76 12.47 10.61 -4.83
C LEU A 76 12.77 11.54 -6.00
N LEU A 77 11.75 11.91 -6.77
CA LEU A 77 11.92 12.83 -7.89
C LEU A 77 12.29 14.23 -7.40
N GLU A 78 11.69 14.69 -6.32
CA GLU A 78 12.01 15.99 -5.73
C GLU A 78 13.44 16.07 -5.23
N GLY A 79 14.01 14.93 -4.84
CA GLY A 79 15.39 14.86 -4.38
C GLY A 79 16.42 14.73 -5.50
N ARG A 80 16.02 14.70 -6.77
CA ARG A 80 16.94 14.56 -7.89
C ARG A 80 17.49 15.90 -8.31
N PRO A 81 18.73 15.93 -8.85
CA PRO A 81 19.30 17.18 -9.37
C PRO A 81 18.44 17.76 -10.50
N ALA A 82 18.34 19.10 -10.51
CA ALA A 82 17.52 19.78 -11.50
C ALA A 82 18.02 19.59 -12.94
N GLU A 83 19.33 19.40 -13.10
CA GLU A 83 19.94 19.18 -14.42
C GLU A 83 19.80 17.73 -14.92
N GLU A 84 19.28 16.85 -14.12
CA GLU A 84 19.03 15.48 -14.54
C GLU A 84 17.82 15.46 -15.47
N GLU A 85 17.93 14.73 -16.58
CA GLU A 85 16.82 14.64 -17.52
C GLU A 85 15.63 13.94 -16.86
N PRO A 86 14.38 14.43 -17.12
CA PRO A 86 13.20 13.86 -16.46
C PRO A 86 13.06 12.36 -16.64
N TRP A 87 13.36 11.85 -17.82
CA TRP A 87 13.17 10.43 -18.09
C TRP A 87 14.13 9.55 -17.29
N PRO A 88 15.44 9.80 -17.27
CA PRO A 88 16.35 9.05 -16.41
C PRO A 88 16.02 9.20 -14.94
N ALA A 89 15.60 10.37 -14.49
CA ALA A 89 15.22 10.58 -13.10
C ALA A 89 14.03 9.71 -12.71
N LEU A 90 13.03 9.67 -13.56
CA LEU A 90 11.85 8.84 -13.33
C LEU A 90 12.21 7.35 -13.28
N ARG A 91 13.07 6.91 -14.19
CA ARG A 91 13.52 5.53 -14.22
C ARG A 91 14.30 5.18 -12.95
N ALA A 92 15.19 6.05 -12.53
CA ALA A 92 15.98 5.85 -11.32
C ALA A 92 15.09 5.78 -10.09
N ALA A 93 14.11 6.67 -9.99
CA ALA A 93 13.16 6.69 -8.89
C ALA A 93 12.31 5.42 -8.86
N SER A 94 11.87 4.96 -10.02
CA SER A 94 11.10 3.73 -10.11
C SER A 94 11.90 2.51 -9.66
N ARG A 95 13.17 2.45 -10.03
CA ARG A 95 14.05 1.37 -9.60
C ARG A 95 14.25 1.38 -8.10
N ALA A 96 14.45 2.56 -7.53
CA ALA A 96 14.64 2.70 -6.09
C ALA A 96 13.38 2.25 -5.35
N LEU A 97 12.21 2.62 -5.83
CA LEU A 97 10.95 2.23 -5.25
C LEU A 97 10.76 0.71 -5.32
N ASN A 98 11.06 0.12 -6.45
CA ASN A 98 10.93 -1.33 -6.63
C ASN A 98 11.88 -2.12 -5.73
N ARG A 99 13.07 -1.57 -5.45
CA ARG A 99 14.01 -2.20 -4.52
C ARG A 99 13.58 -2.04 -3.08
N ALA A 100 12.96 -0.92 -2.74
CA ALA A 100 12.57 -0.60 -1.38
C ALA A 100 11.35 -1.38 -0.92
N GLY A 101 10.49 -1.78 -1.83
CA GLY A 101 9.29 -2.50 -1.49
C GLY A 101 8.93 -3.52 -2.54
N ALA A 102 8.05 -4.44 -2.19
CA ALA A 102 7.55 -5.41 -3.13
C ALA A 102 6.74 -4.70 -4.19
N ALA A 103 7.22 -4.68 -5.42
CA ALA A 103 6.46 -4.15 -6.53
C ALA A 103 5.25 -5.05 -6.79
N PRO A 104 4.12 -4.48 -7.20
CA PRO A 104 3.01 -5.31 -7.64
C PRO A 104 3.47 -6.18 -8.79
N ASP A 105 3.03 -7.41 -8.76
CA ASP A 105 3.28 -8.31 -9.84
C ASP A 105 2.65 -7.78 -11.12
N ARG A 106 3.19 -8.19 -12.27
CA ARG A 106 2.60 -7.82 -13.56
C ARG A 106 1.17 -8.28 -13.67
N GLU A 107 0.86 -9.43 -13.12
CA GLU A 107 -0.51 -9.96 -13.10
C GLU A 107 -1.46 -9.05 -12.35
N TRP A 108 -0.97 -8.38 -11.34
CA TRP A 108 -1.76 -7.44 -10.58
C TRP A 108 -2.05 -6.17 -11.38
N VAL A 109 -1.08 -5.73 -12.16
CA VAL A 109 -1.19 -4.51 -12.96
C VAL A 109 -1.99 -4.75 -14.24
N ALA A 110 -1.85 -5.91 -14.80
CA ALA A 110 -2.57 -6.29 -15.99
C ALA A 110 -4.03 -6.54 -15.67
#